data_18955ab32736c133d3b47ced255f5981
#
_entry.id   18955ab32736c133d3b47ced255f5981
#
_cell.length_a   1.000
_cell.length_b   1.000
_cell.length_c   1.000
_cell.angle_alpha   90.00
_cell.angle_beta   90.00
_cell.angle_gamma   90.00
#
_symmetry.space_group_name_H-M   'P 1'
#
loop_
_entity.id
_entity.type
_entity.pdbx_description
1 polymer ?
#
loop_
_entity_poly.entity_id
_entity_poly.type
_entity_poly.pdbx_seq_one_letter_code
_entity_poly.pdbx_strand_id
1 'polypeptide(L)'
;MSGVLMTERYLTPMTESDLDEVAAVERDAYEFPWTRGNFEDSLRNGYFGVCLRHVTGVLVGYCVLMPVVDEMHLLNLCVAPTAQGHGAGLTLLREAVRITRARQLRSVLLEVRPSNQRAMRLYERFGFIVIGRRKHYYPARHRTREDAVVMRYGLHAEVPVAPSHEQPMPGARRAGAPLEAEWEQADGAA
;
A
#
# COMPACT_ATOMS: atom_id res chain seq x y z
N MET A 1 4.89 -21.59 -27.39
CA MET A 1 6.15 -21.08 -26.75
C MET A 1 5.88 -19.83 -25.88
N SER A 2 4.95 -19.88 -24.93
CA SER A 2 4.58 -18.68 -24.13
C SER A 2 4.83 -18.78 -22.61
N GLY A 3 5.47 -19.82 -22.12
CA GLY A 3 5.60 -20.06 -20.68
C GLY A 3 6.90 -19.59 -20.03
N VAL A 4 7.95 -19.29 -20.78
CA VAL A 4 9.30 -19.02 -20.24
C VAL A 4 9.54 -17.53 -19.94
N LEU A 5 8.77 -16.62 -20.56
CA LEU A 5 8.99 -15.16 -20.47
C LEU A 5 8.51 -14.49 -19.18
N MET A 6 7.86 -15.23 -18.26
CA MET A 6 7.22 -14.64 -17.07
C MET A 6 8.05 -14.70 -15.77
N THR A 7 9.21 -15.32 -15.76
CA THR A 7 9.98 -15.61 -14.55
C THR A 7 11.11 -14.61 -14.26
N GLU A 8 11.66 -13.96 -15.25
CA GLU A 8 12.79 -13.06 -15.09
C GLU A 8 12.31 -11.61 -14.93
N ARG A 9 12.23 -11.17 -13.68
CA ARG A 9 11.79 -9.82 -13.30
C ARG A 9 12.76 -9.21 -12.31
N TYR A 10 12.88 -7.89 -12.35
CA TYR A 10 13.68 -7.13 -11.41
C TYR A 10 12.91 -5.92 -10.89
N LEU A 11 13.31 -5.45 -9.71
CA LEU A 11 12.75 -4.28 -9.05
C LEU A 11 13.68 -3.09 -9.21
N THR A 12 13.11 -1.92 -9.47
CA THR A 12 13.82 -0.64 -9.52
C THR A 12 13.09 0.42 -8.71
N PRO A 13 13.78 1.40 -8.12
CA PRO A 13 13.10 2.60 -7.65
C PRO A 13 12.37 3.27 -8.82
N MET A 14 11.16 3.79 -8.54
CA MET A 14 10.41 4.61 -9.49
C MET A 14 11.02 6.01 -9.56
N THR A 15 11.20 6.51 -10.76
CA THR A 15 11.73 7.85 -11.05
C THR A 15 10.76 8.63 -11.93
N GLU A 16 10.98 9.92 -12.12
CA GLU A 16 10.15 10.75 -13.01
C GLU A 16 10.09 10.21 -14.45
N SER A 17 11.16 9.57 -14.92
CA SER A 17 11.21 8.98 -16.27
C SER A 17 10.28 7.77 -16.43
N ASP A 18 9.82 7.15 -15.34
CA ASP A 18 8.91 6.02 -15.35
C ASP A 18 7.43 6.44 -15.40
N LEU A 19 7.11 7.72 -15.05
CA LEU A 19 5.75 8.14 -14.75
C LEU A 19 4.78 8.04 -15.92
N ASP A 20 5.23 8.23 -17.15
CA ASP A 20 4.37 8.11 -18.33
C ASP A 20 3.93 6.65 -18.55
N GLU A 21 4.86 5.70 -18.38
CA GLU A 21 4.58 4.26 -18.45
C GLU A 21 3.73 3.79 -17.28
N VAL A 22 4.03 4.25 -16.06
CA VAL A 22 3.25 3.97 -14.84
C VAL A 22 1.82 4.45 -15.00
N ALA A 23 1.60 5.69 -15.46
CA ALA A 23 0.27 6.24 -15.68
C ALA A 23 -0.49 5.52 -16.82
N ALA A 24 0.21 4.98 -17.82
CA ALA A 24 -0.41 4.16 -18.85
C ALA A 24 -0.92 2.82 -18.28
N VAL A 25 -0.08 2.10 -17.53
CA VAL A 25 -0.47 0.85 -16.85
C VAL A 25 -1.63 1.07 -15.87
N GLU A 26 -1.60 2.19 -15.13
CA GLU A 26 -2.68 2.57 -14.19
C GLU A 26 -4.02 2.75 -14.92
N ARG A 27 -4.05 3.50 -16.05
CA ARG A 27 -5.26 3.71 -16.86
C ARG A 27 -5.81 2.41 -17.44
N ASP A 28 -4.93 1.48 -17.81
CA ASP A 28 -5.36 0.20 -18.37
C ASP A 28 -5.92 -0.75 -17.29
N ALA A 29 -5.51 -0.58 -16.04
CA ALA A 29 -5.87 -1.47 -14.95
C ALA A 29 -7.09 -1.01 -14.14
N TYR A 30 -7.32 0.30 -14.02
CA TYR A 30 -8.33 0.86 -13.12
C TYR A 30 -9.36 1.74 -13.82
N GLU A 31 -10.60 1.67 -13.34
CA GLU A 31 -11.70 2.52 -13.81
C GLU A 31 -11.53 3.99 -13.35
N PHE A 32 -10.94 4.20 -12.18
CA PHE A 32 -10.65 5.52 -11.60
C PHE A 32 -9.14 5.61 -11.33
N PRO A 33 -8.35 5.81 -12.38
CA PRO A 33 -6.90 5.76 -12.27
C PRO A 33 -6.34 7.03 -11.61
N TRP A 34 -5.20 6.89 -10.94
CA TRP A 34 -4.37 8.03 -10.61
C TRP A 34 -3.87 8.71 -11.87
N THR A 35 -3.76 10.02 -11.81
CA THR A 35 -3.14 10.80 -12.88
C THR A 35 -1.61 10.73 -12.78
N ARG A 36 -0.92 11.08 -13.86
CA ARG A 36 0.54 11.26 -13.82
C ARG A 36 0.97 12.22 -12.70
N GLY A 37 0.20 13.32 -12.50
CA GLY A 37 0.45 14.29 -11.43
C GLY A 37 0.40 13.69 -10.03
N ASN A 38 -0.53 12.76 -9.75
CA ASN A 38 -0.58 12.10 -8.45
C ASN A 38 0.72 11.33 -8.15
N PHE A 39 1.30 10.66 -9.14
CA PHE A 39 2.58 9.96 -8.99
C PHE A 39 3.75 10.94 -8.82
N GLU A 40 3.77 12.01 -9.62
CA GLU A 40 4.78 13.06 -9.54
C GLU A 40 4.79 13.72 -8.15
N ASP A 41 3.62 14.10 -7.65
CA ASP A 41 3.46 14.67 -6.31
C ASP A 41 3.88 13.69 -5.22
N SER A 42 3.57 12.40 -5.38
CA SER A 42 4.02 11.36 -4.44
C SER A 42 5.54 11.31 -4.36
N LEU A 43 6.25 11.30 -5.49
CA LEU A 43 7.71 11.28 -5.51
C LEU A 43 8.31 12.58 -4.93
N ARG A 44 7.73 13.75 -5.25
CA ARG A 44 8.16 15.05 -4.69
C ARG A 44 7.99 15.13 -3.18
N ASN A 45 6.96 14.49 -2.64
CA ASN A 45 6.72 14.41 -1.20
C ASN A 45 7.56 13.32 -0.49
N GLY A 46 8.50 12.69 -1.21
CA GLY A 46 9.42 11.70 -0.64
C GLY A 46 8.79 10.33 -0.42
N TYR A 47 7.67 10.01 -1.08
CA TYR A 47 7.10 8.67 -1.06
C TYR A 47 7.96 7.69 -1.87
N PHE A 48 7.87 6.40 -1.55
CA PHE A 48 8.67 5.38 -2.22
C PHE A 48 7.85 4.78 -3.36
N GLY A 49 8.29 5.04 -4.58
CA GLY A 49 7.82 4.32 -5.75
C GLY A 49 8.73 3.14 -6.07
N VAL A 50 8.15 2.01 -6.44
CA VAL A 50 8.86 0.80 -6.89
C VAL A 50 8.24 0.30 -8.18
N CYS A 51 9.05 0.10 -9.20
CA CYS A 51 8.68 -0.54 -10.45
C CYS A 51 9.16 -2.00 -10.47
N LEU A 52 8.29 -2.91 -10.90
CA LEU A 52 8.64 -4.29 -11.24
C LEU A 52 8.70 -4.38 -12.77
N ARG A 53 9.86 -4.72 -13.31
CA ARG A 53 10.09 -4.83 -14.74
C ARG A 53 10.45 -6.24 -15.15
N HIS A 54 10.05 -6.61 -16.35
CA HIS A 54 10.58 -7.78 -17.03
C HIS A 54 12.02 -7.49 -17.49
N VAL A 55 12.86 -8.52 -17.69
CA VAL A 55 14.26 -8.36 -18.15
C VAL A 55 14.40 -7.60 -19.47
N THR A 56 13.35 -7.56 -20.28
CA THR A 56 13.28 -6.74 -21.51
C THR A 56 13.06 -5.25 -21.23
N GLY A 57 12.92 -4.84 -19.97
CA GLY A 57 12.66 -3.47 -19.56
C GLY A 57 11.17 -3.10 -19.42
N VAL A 58 10.25 -3.91 -19.93
CA VAL A 58 8.80 -3.63 -19.90
C VAL A 58 8.28 -3.59 -18.46
N LEU A 59 7.49 -2.58 -18.13
CA LEU A 59 6.85 -2.44 -16.82
C LEU A 59 5.77 -3.52 -16.62
N VAL A 60 5.95 -4.34 -15.59
CA VAL A 60 5.03 -5.41 -15.19
C VAL A 60 4.02 -4.93 -14.15
N GLY A 61 4.44 -3.99 -13.33
CA GLY A 61 3.64 -3.40 -12.27
C GLY A 61 4.46 -2.48 -11.38
N TYR A 62 3.79 -1.87 -10.42
CA TYR A 62 4.44 -0.93 -9.51
C TYR A 62 3.70 -0.86 -8.18
N CYS A 63 4.33 -0.24 -7.18
CA CYS A 63 3.65 0.21 -5.97
C CYS A 63 4.17 1.56 -5.50
N VAL A 64 3.33 2.28 -4.73
CA VAL A 64 3.64 3.55 -4.07
C VAL A 64 3.40 3.41 -2.58
N LEU A 65 4.38 3.83 -1.79
CA LEU A 65 4.42 3.67 -0.34
C LEU A 65 4.67 5.02 0.33
N MET A 66 3.92 5.33 1.36
CA MET A 66 4.04 6.54 2.16
C MET A 66 4.36 6.17 3.62
N PRO A 67 5.50 6.60 4.17
CA PRO A 67 5.78 6.42 5.59
C PRO A 67 4.94 7.40 6.42
N VAL A 68 4.26 6.91 7.45
CA VAL A 68 3.46 7.72 8.36
C VAL A 68 3.77 7.29 9.79
N VAL A 69 4.45 8.13 10.55
CA VAL A 69 4.87 7.89 11.93
C VAL A 69 5.65 6.56 12.05
N ASP A 70 4.99 5.49 12.45
CA ASP A 70 5.57 4.15 12.65
C ASP A 70 4.96 3.06 11.73
N GLU A 71 4.16 3.47 10.75
CA GLU A 71 3.52 2.59 9.76
C GLU A 71 3.92 2.98 8.34
N MET A 72 3.84 2.02 7.43
CA MET A 72 3.96 2.25 5.99
C MET A 72 2.60 2.12 5.34
N HIS A 73 2.12 3.15 4.67
CA HIS A 73 0.89 3.10 3.91
C HIS A 73 1.19 2.67 2.46
N LEU A 74 0.61 1.56 2.02
CA LEU A 74 0.60 1.14 0.62
C LEU A 74 -0.56 1.87 -0.08
N LEU A 75 -0.22 2.99 -0.75
CA LEU A 75 -1.20 3.88 -1.37
C LEU A 75 -1.73 3.33 -2.69
N ASN A 76 -0.85 2.71 -3.48
CA ASN A 76 -1.19 2.11 -4.77
C ASN A 76 -0.34 0.87 -5.01
N LEU A 77 -0.94 -0.19 -5.54
CA LEU A 77 -0.29 -1.39 -6.04
C LEU A 77 -1.01 -1.85 -7.30
N CYS A 78 -0.34 -1.78 -8.42
CA CYS A 78 -0.89 -2.12 -9.72
C CYS A 78 -0.02 -3.15 -10.43
N VAL A 79 -0.68 -4.07 -11.13
CA VAL A 79 -0.05 -5.04 -12.04
C VAL A 79 -0.71 -4.88 -13.39
N ALA A 80 0.09 -4.71 -14.43
CA ALA A 80 -0.38 -4.62 -15.81
C ALA A 80 -1.34 -5.76 -16.12
N PRO A 81 -2.50 -5.52 -16.77
CA PRO A 81 -3.53 -6.54 -17.01
C PRO A 81 -2.98 -7.83 -17.62
N THR A 82 -2.04 -7.70 -18.56
CA THR A 82 -1.39 -8.83 -19.24
C THR A 82 -0.46 -9.66 -18.36
N ALA A 83 0.01 -9.09 -17.24
CA ALA A 83 0.95 -9.72 -16.29
C ALA A 83 0.28 -10.23 -15.02
N GLN A 84 -1.03 -10.01 -14.89
CA GLN A 84 -1.79 -10.47 -13.73
C GLN A 84 -1.90 -12.01 -13.69
N GLY A 85 -1.99 -12.56 -12.45
CA GLY A 85 -2.10 -14.02 -12.25
C GLY A 85 -0.77 -14.76 -12.15
N HIS A 86 0.36 -14.09 -12.36
CA HIS A 86 1.70 -14.67 -12.43
C HIS A 86 2.60 -14.23 -11.25
N GLY A 87 2.02 -13.91 -10.11
CA GLY A 87 2.75 -13.61 -8.87
C GLY A 87 3.34 -12.20 -8.76
N ALA A 88 3.19 -11.32 -9.79
CA ALA A 88 3.74 -9.96 -9.77
C ALA A 88 3.29 -9.13 -8.58
N GLY A 89 1.99 -9.17 -8.24
CA GLY A 89 1.45 -8.48 -7.07
C GLY A 89 2.06 -8.97 -5.75
N LEU A 90 2.32 -10.27 -5.63
CA LEU A 90 3.00 -10.84 -4.47
C LEU A 90 4.45 -10.36 -4.37
N THR A 91 5.15 -10.24 -5.50
CA THR A 91 6.53 -9.72 -5.55
C THR A 91 6.58 -8.26 -5.07
N LEU A 92 5.67 -7.41 -5.57
CA LEU A 92 5.57 -6.01 -5.14
C LEU A 92 5.21 -5.89 -3.65
N LEU A 93 4.31 -6.73 -3.16
CA LEU A 93 3.91 -6.73 -1.77
C LEU A 93 5.04 -7.16 -0.83
N ARG A 94 5.84 -8.17 -1.23
CA ARG A 94 7.06 -8.56 -0.50
C ARG A 94 8.08 -7.43 -0.46
N GLU A 95 8.24 -6.69 -1.56
CA GLU A 95 9.15 -5.55 -1.61
C GLU A 95 8.66 -4.40 -0.71
N ALA A 96 7.35 -4.11 -0.70
CA ALA A 96 6.75 -3.14 0.22
C ALA A 96 7.07 -3.48 1.68
N VAL A 97 6.91 -4.75 2.06
CA VAL A 97 7.25 -5.25 3.41
C VAL A 97 8.75 -5.15 3.67
N ARG A 98 9.62 -5.47 2.70
CA ARG A 98 11.07 -5.35 2.83
C ARG A 98 11.49 -3.91 3.10
N ILE A 99 10.93 -2.94 2.36
CA ILE A 99 11.19 -1.51 2.53
C ILE A 99 10.73 -1.05 3.92
N THR A 100 9.55 -1.49 4.35
CA THR A 100 8.99 -1.16 5.66
C THR A 100 9.90 -1.65 6.80
N ARG A 101 10.38 -2.89 6.72
CA ARG A 101 11.33 -3.46 7.69
C ARG A 101 12.66 -2.71 7.71
N ALA A 102 13.21 -2.40 6.54
CA ALA A 102 14.47 -1.66 6.43
C ALA A 102 14.40 -0.26 7.06
N ARG A 103 13.19 0.30 7.17
CA ARG A 103 12.92 1.57 7.82
C ARG A 103 12.48 1.45 9.28
N GLN A 104 12.51 0.24 9.83
CA GLN A 104 12.15 -0.05 11.22
C GLN A 104 10.70 0.36 11.57
N LEU A 105 9.81 0.43 10.57
CA LEU A 105 8.39 0.68 10.77
C LEU A 105 7.70 -0.62 11.20
N ARG A 106 6.58 -0.49 11.92
CA ARG A 106 5.94 -1.60 12.64
C ARG A 106 4.93 -2.37 11.81
N SER A 107 4.33 -1.74 10.80
CA SER A 107 3.27 -2.37 10.02
C SER A 107 3.17 -1.78 8.62
N VAL A 108 2.51 -2.53 7.73
CA VAL A 108 2.01 -2.02 6.45
C VAL A 108 0.49 -1.88 6.55
N LEU A 109 -0.02 -0.70 6.24
CA LEU A 109 -1.44 -0.39 6.16
C LEU A 109 -1.85 -0.20 4.70
N LEU A 110 -3.07 -0.58 4.34
CA LEU A 110 -3.66 -0.32 3.02
C LEU A 110 -5.17 -0.15 3.10
N GLU A 111 -5.73 0.55 2.11
CA GLU A 111 -7.14 0.56 1.79
C GLU A 111 -7.38 -0.22 0.50
N VAL A 112 -8.48 -0.97 0.47
CA VAL A 112 -8.89 -1.74 -0.70
C VAL A 112 -10.40 -1.68 -0.90
N ARG A 113 -10.85 -1.58 -2.16
CA ARG A 113 -12.27 -1.65 -2.51
C ARG A 113 -12.82 -3.04 -2.19
N PRO A 114 -13.98 -3.17 -1.53
CA PRO A 114 -14.67 -4.45 -1.37
C PRO A 114 -14.92 -5.16 -2.70
N SER A 115 -15.18 -4.39 -3.77
CA SER A 115 -15.36 -4.92 -5.13
C SER A 115 -14.09 -5.55 -5.71
N ASN A 116 -12.89 -5.16 -5.25
CA ASN A 116 -11.61 -5.73 -5.71
C ASN A 116 -11.28 -7.03 -4.96
N GLN A 117 -12.11 -8.06 -5.20
CA GLN A 117 -11.99 -9.38 -4.59
C GLN A 117 -10.62 -10.04 -4.83
N ARG A 118 -9.97 -9.70 -5.95
CA ARG A 118 -8.65 -10.26 -6.28
C ARG A 118 -7.57 -9.71 -5.37
N ALA A 119 -7.54 -8.40 -5.18
CA ALA A 119 -6.60 -7.75 -4.28
C ALA A 119 -6.85 -8.17 -2.83
N MET A 120 -8.12 -8.21 -2.38
CA MET A 120 -8.47 -8.68 -1.03
C MET A 120 -7.91 -10.06 -0.76
N ARG A 121 -8.14 -11.03 -1.66
CA ARG A 121 -7.58 -12.40 -1.52
C ARG A 121 -6.06 -12.44 -1.51
N LEU A 122 -5.39 -11.55 -2.25
CA LEU A 122 -3.94 -11.43 -2.22
C LEU A 122 -3.46 -10.98 -0.84
N TYR A 123 -4.07 -9.93 -0.31
CA TYR A 123 -3.70 -9.36 1.00
C TYR A 123 -3.99 -10.33 2.15
N GLU A 124 -5.17 -10.95 2.17
CA GLU A 124 -5.54 -11.96 3.17
C GLU A 124 -4.56 -13.15 3.17
N ARG A 125 -4.25 -13.71 2.00
CA ARG A 125 -3.27 -14.82 1.86
C ARG A 125 -1.85 -14.40 2.25
N PHE A 126 -1.51 -13.13 2.11
CA PHE A 126 -0.23 -12.61 2.55
C PHE A 126 -0.15 -12.48 4.07
N GLY A 127 -1.28 -12.37 4.76
CA GLY A 127 -1.40 -12.24 6.20
C GLY A 127 -1.89 -10.87 6.69
N PHE A 128 -2.42 -10.04 5.79
CA PHE A 128 -3.13 -8.82 6.20
C PHE A 128 -4.45 -9.18 6.89
N ILE A 129 -4.77 -8.45 7.95
CA ILE A 129 -6.04 -8.55 8.66
C ILE A 129 -6.87 -7.28 8.46
N VAL A 130 -8.18 -7.42 8.40
CA VAL A 130 -9.10 -6.27 8.36
C VAL A 130 -9.12 -5.62 9.75
N ILE A 131 -8.88 -4.30 9.79
CA ILE A 131 -8.88 -3.50 11.02
C ILE A 131 -9.98 -2.44 11.04
N GLY A 132 -10.63 -2.17 9.91
CA GLY A 132 -11.68 -1.17 9.84
C GLY A 132 -12.27 -1.00 8.45
N ARG A 133 -13.17 -0.02 8.35
CA ARG A 133 -13.77 0.43 7.08
C ARG A 133 -13.89 1.94 7.08
N ARG A 134 -13.66 2.55 5.91
CA ARG A 134 -13.95 3.97 5.65
C ARG A 134 -15.17 4.05 4.75
N LYS A 135 -16.23 4.66 5.25
CA LYS A 135 -17.48 4.81 4.47
C LYS A 135 -17.28 5.84 3.35
N HIS A 136 -17.89 5.56 2.21
CA HIS A 136 -17.92 6.47 1.05
C HIS A 136 -16.54 6.98 0.61
N TYR A 137 -15.53 6.12 0.66
CA TYR A 137 -14.14 6.52 0.42
C TYR A 137 -13.80 6.64 -1.06
N TYR A 138 -14.08 5.62 -1.86
CA TYR A 138 -13.73 5.57 -3.27
C TYR A 138 -14.82 6.12 -4.18
N PRO A 139 -14.50 6.87 -5.26
CA PRO A 139 -15.46 7.19 -6.30
C PRO A 139 -15.98 5.91 -6.96
N ALA A 140 -17.27 5.86 -7.29
CA ALA A 140 -17.91 4.77 -8.00
C ALA A 140 -18.80 5.31 -9.12
N ARG A 141 -19.32 4.42 -9.99
CA ARG A 141 -20.22 4.81 -11.10
C ARG A 141 -21.45 5.54 -10.59
N HIS A 142 -22.09 6.32 -11.47
CA HIS A 142 -23.33 7.04 -11.20
C HIS A 142 -23.25 8.01 -10.02
N ARG A 143 -22.09 8.66 -9.80
CA ARG A 143 -21.85 9.61 -8.70
C ARG A 143 -22.07 9.01 -7.30
N THR A 144 -21.95 7.68 -7.18
CA THR A 144 -21.93 7.00 -5.89
C THR A 144 -20.50 6.87 -5.36
N ARG A 145 -20.36 6.38 -4.14
CA ARG A 145 -19.06 6.08 -3.54
C ARG A 145 -19.09 4.69 -2.94
N GLU A 146 -17.99 3.98 -3.04
CA GLU A 146 -17.77 2.68 -2.42
C GLU A 146 -16.94 2.85 -1.15
N ASP A 147 -17.20 2.03 -0.14
CA ASP A 147 -16.39 1.98 1.08
C ASP A 147 -14.98 1.51 0.77
N ALA A 148 -14.05 1.77 1.69
CA ALA A 148 -12.75 1.09 1.72
C ALA A 148 -12.70 0.11 2.89
N VAL A 149 -12.17 -1.07 2.66
CA VAL A 149 -11.70 -1.99 3.70
C VAL A 149 -10.28 -1.59 4.06
N VAL A 150 -10.04 -1.31 5.34
CA VAL A 150 -8.71 -0.99 5.86
C VAL A 150 -8.08 -2.27 6.38
N MET A 151 -6.89 -2.58 5.89
CA MET A 151 -6.17 -3.80 6.27
C MET A 151 -4.76 -3.47 6.76
N ARG A 152 -4.27 -4.26 7.73
CA ARG A 152 -2.93 -4.11 8.32
C ARG A 152 -2.16 -5.44 8.27
N TYR A 153 -0.87 -5.33 7.99
CA TYR A 153 0.11 -6.40 8.16
C TYR A 153 1.15 -5.98 9.19
N GLY A 154 1.18 -6.66 10.34
CA GLY A 154 2.15 -6.41 11.42
C GLY A 154 3.52 -6.99 11.08
N LEU A 155 4.59 -6.24 11.33
CA LEU A 155 5.97 -6.65 11.05
C LEU A 155 6.73 -7.14 12.28
N HIS A 156 6.24 -6.81 13.46
CA HIS A 156 6.73 -7.40 14.68
C HIS A 156 5.84 -8.59 15.01
N ALA A 157 6.39 -9.80 14.92
CA ALA A 157 5.86 -10.89 15.69
C ALA A 157 5.92 -10.39 17.16
N GLU A 158 4.78 -10.34 17.82
CA GLU A 158 4.77 -10.31 19.28
C GLU A 158 5.57 -11.56 19.71
N VAL A 159 6.79 -11.33 20.17
CA VAL A 159 7.41 -12.32 21.05
C VAL A 159 6.44 -12.44 22.21
N PRO A 160 5.84 -13.59 22.50
CA PRO A 160 4.99 -13.74 23.66
C PRO A 160 5.86 -13.33 24.85
N VAL A 161 5.60 -12.17 25.44
CA VAL A 161 6.17 -11.81 26.71
C VAL A 161 5.55 -12.80 27.69
N ALA A 162 6.37 -13.75 28.14
CA ALA A 162 6.01 -14.58 29.27
C ALA A 162 5.53 -13.63 30.40
N PRO A 163 4.46 -13.98 31.12
CA PRO A 163 3.93 -13.11 32.15
C PRO A 163 5.02 -12.88 33.20
N SER A 164 5.63 -11.70 33.18
CA SER A 164 6.48 -11.22 34.25
C SER A 164 5.57 -10.95 35.44
N HIS A 165 5.81 -11.65 36.53
CA HIS A 165 5.18 -11.44 37.83
C HIS A 165 5.11 -9.95 38.16
N GLU A 166 3.91 -9.45 38.36
CA GLU A 166 3.59 -8.12 38.86
C GLU A 166 4.30 -7.86 40.21
N GLN A 167 5.03 -6.76 40.25
CA GLN A 167 5.17 -6.00 41.48
C GLN A 167 4.57 -4.60 41.25
N PRO A 168 3.63 -4.14 42.09
CA PRO A 168 3.00 -2.84 41.92
C PRO A 168 3.94 -1.73 42.42
N MET A 169 4.26 -0.79 41.53
CA MET A 169 4.90 0.47 41.90
C MET A 169 3.83 1.54 42.15
N PRO A 170 3.89 2.30 43.26
CA PRO A 170 2.88 3.30 43.57
C PRO A 170 3.18 4.66 42.90
N GLY A 171 2.15 5.24 42.28
CA GLY A 171 2.05 6.69 42.10
C GLY A 171 2.53 7.23 40.74
N ALA A 172 1.68 7.25 39.71
CA ALA A 172 1.77 8.22 38.63
C ALA A 172 0.41 8.84 38.35
N ARG A 173 0.37 10.16 38.41
CA ARG A 173 -0.81 11.01 38.23
C ARG A 173 -1.32 10.95 36.80
N ARG A 174 -2.63 11.00 36.63
CA ARG A 174 -3.32 11.15 35.35
C ARG A 174 -2.96 12.49 34.71
N ALA A 175 -2.56 12.46 33.47
CA ALA A 175 -2.49 13.64 32.61
C ALA A 175 -3.03 13.31 31.20
N GLY A 176 -4.05 14.09 30.81
CA GLY A 176 -4.23 14.63 29.49
C GLY A 176 -4.92 13.78 28.42
N ALA A 177 -6.06 14.30 28.01
CA ALA A 177 -6.93 13.85 26.90
C ALA A 177 -6.20 13.74 25.54
N PRO A 178 -6.77 12.96 24.57
CA PRO A 178 -6.16 12.77 23.25
C PRO A 178 -6.32 14.01 22.40
N LEU A 179 -5.22 14.40 21.74
CA LEU A 179 -5.21 15.36 20.64
C LEU A 179 -5.94 14.74 19.43
N GLU A 180 -7.06 15.30 19.08
CA GLU A 180 -7.72 15.02 17.80
C GLU A 180 -6.83 15.47 16.66
N ALA A 181 -6.58 14.58 15.70
CA ALA A 181 -5.68 14.82 14.60
C ALA A 181 -6.32 15.77 13.57
N GLU A 182 -5.71 16.93 13.41
CA GLU A 182 -5.94 17.88 12.30
C GLU A 182 -5.45 17.29 10.97
N TRP A 183 -6.29 16.52 10.29
CA TRP A 183 -6.05 16.10 8.89
C TRP A 183 -7.29 16.29 7.99
N GLU A 184 -8.28 17.05 8.45
CA GLU A 184 -9.57 17.27 7.78
C GLU A 184 -9.59 18.47 6.80
N GLN A 185 -8.43 19.07 6.46
CA GLN A 185 -8.38 20.27 5.59
C GLN A 185 -7.56 20.11 4.31
N ALA A 186 -7.60 18.98 3.65
CA ALA A 186 -7.00 18.84 2.30
C ALA A 186 -7.98 18.42 1.19
N ASP A 187 -9.28 18.59 1.40
CA ASP A 187 -10.29 18.35 0.36
C ASP A 187 -11.06 19.65 0.06
N GLY A 188 -10.39 20.58 -0.63
CA GLY A 188 -11.05 21.80 -1.09
C GLY A 188 -10.22 22.62 -2.03
N ALA A 189 -10.00 22.13 -3.27
CA ALA A 189 -9.87 22.98 -4.44
C ALA A 189 -9.83 22.16 -5.74
N ALA A 190 -10.88 22.38 -6.56
CA ALA A 190 -11.09 22.11 -7.97
C ALA A 190 -11.25 20.66 -8.41
#